data_0ad56bf8528bb0ab0ca11817a8ac34fa
#
_entry.id   0ad56bf8528bb0ab0ca11817a8ac34fa
#
_cell.length_a   1.000
_cell.length_b   1.000
_cell.length_c   1.000
_cell.angle_alpha   90.00
_cell.angle_beta   90.00
_cell.angle_gamma   90.00
#
_symmetry.space_group_name_H-M   'P 1'
#
loop_
_entity.id
_entity.type
_entity.pdbx_description
1 polymer ?
#
loop_
_entity_poly.entity_id
_entity_poly.type
_entity_poly.pdbx_seq_one_letter_code
_entity_poly.pdbx_strand_id
1 'polypeptide(L)'
;MHMNRLKEFLRSDRFRELFVYCVAGVLTTAINYGVYAGITQGWAAITGGAADHPTLILIANILAWVLSVAFAFWANKKYVFRSPDWTREVLRREVPGFVTARLLSLGFDVVFVEGCVLLLGMNHLIAKLLSNVIVVILNYFASKFWIFRRKDG
;
A
#
# COMPACT_ATOMS: atom_id res chain seq x y z
N MET A 1 -33.70 0.12 -15.43
CA MET A 1 -33.05 -1.17 -15.06
C MET A 1 -31.61 -1.00 -14.57
N HIS A 2 -30.79 -0.08 -15.13
CA HIS A 2 -29.40 0.18 -14.70
C HIS A 2 -29.26 0.78 -13.29
N MET A 3 -30.16 1.66 -12.88
CA MET A 3 -30.07 2.41 -11.61
C MET A 3 -30.24 1.53 -10.36
N ASN A 4 -31.01 0.45 -10.45
CA ASN A 4 -31.20 -0.50 -9.34
C ASN A 4 -29.96 -1.40 -9.15
N ARG A 5 -29.33 -1.85 -10.24
CA ARG A 5 -28.06 -2.60 -10.17
C ARG A 5 -26.92 -1.79 -9.57
N LEU A 6 -26.85 -0.49 -9.88
CA LEU A 6 -25.84 0.42 -9.31
C LEU A 6 -26.06 0.59 -7.80
N LYS A 7 -27.32 0.77 -7.35
CA LYS A 7 -27.66 0.87 -5.92
C LYS A 7 -27.36 -0.42 -5.16
N GLU A 8 -27.63 -1.59 -5.76
CA GLU A 8 -27.30 -2.89 -5.18
C GLU A 8 -25.77 -3.10 -5.09
N PHE A 9 -25.03 -2.70 -6.13
CA PHE A 9 -23.57 -2.75 -6.13
C PHE A 9 -22.98 -1.84 -5.05
N LEU A 10 -23.43 -0.58 -4.93
CA LEU A 10 -22.99 0.36 -3.91
C LEU A 10 -23.34 -0.08 -2.47
N ARG A 11 -24.36 -0.91 -2.31
CA ARG A 11 -24.71 -1.55 -1.03
C ARG A 11 -24.00 -2.87 -0.80
N SER A 12 -23.29 -3.41 -1.79
CA SER A 12 -22.63 -4.71 -1.67
C SER A 12 -21.42 -4.64 -0.74
N ASP A 13 -21.18 -5.72 0.00
CA ASP A 13 -19.99 -5.87 0.85
C ASP A 13 -18.70 -5.74 0.05
N ARG A 14 -18.71 -6.11 -1.24
CA ARG A 14 -17.57 -5.96 -2.15
C ARG A 14 -17.22 -4.50 -2.43
N PHE A 15 -18.21 -3.65 -2.67
CA PHE A 15 -17.98 -2.22 -2.88
C PHE A 15 -17.39 -1.57 -1.63
N ARG A 16 -17.99 -1.89 -0.47
CA ARG A 16 -17.49 -1.40 0.82
C ARG A 16 -16.05 -1.85 1.07
N GLU A 17 -15.72 -3.11 0.81
CA GLU A 17 -14.37 -3.67 0.96
C GLU A 17 -13.37 -2.90 0.08
N LEU A 18 -13.71 -2.68 -1.21
CA LEU A 18 -12.87 -1.94 -2.14
C LEU A 18 -12.71 -0.48 -1.73
N PHE A 19 -13.78 0.17 -1.31
CA PHE A 19 -13.76 1.55 -0.84
C PHE A 19 -12.87 1.71 0.39
N VAL A 20 -13.04 0.85 1.40
CA VAL A 20 -12.19 0.86 2.62
C VAL A 20 -10.75 0.56 2.28
N TYR A 21 -10.48 -0.34 1.31
CA TYR A 21 -9.14 -0.61 0.81
C TYR A 21 -8.49 0.64 0.19
N CYS A 22 -9.21 1.36 -0.67
CA CYS A 22 -8.72 2.61 -1.25
C CYS A 22 -8.44 3.67 -0.18
N VAL A 23 -9.34 3.85 0.78
CA VAL A 23 -9.14 4.78 1.91
C VAL A 23 -7.90 4.38 2.72
N ALA A 24 -7.74 3.10 3.04
CA ALA A 24 -6.55 2.60 3.74
C ALA A 24 -5.26 2.88 2.94
N GLY A 25 -5.30 2.74 1.61
CA GLY A 25 -4.18 3.08 0.73
C GLY A 25 -3.80 4.57 0.78
N VAL A 26 -4.80 5.45 0.70
CA VAL A 26 -4.58 6.91 0.82
C VAL A 26 -3.98 7.27 2.17
N LEU A 27 -4.53 6.72 3.27
CA LEU A 27 -4.00 6.95 4.61
C LEU A 27 -2.57 6.41 4.77
N THR A 28 -2.27 5.25 4.19
CA THR A 28 -0.92 4.68 4.16
C THR A 28 0.06 5.65 3.51
N THR A 29 -0.31 6.23 2.37
CA THR A 29 0.49 7.22 1.66
C THR A 29 0.68 8.49 2.49
N ALA A 30 -0.39 8.99 3.11
CA ALA A 30 -0.33 10.17 3.99
C ALA A 30 0.60 9.94 5.19
N ILE A 31 0.55 8.76 5.82
CA ILE A 31 1.45 8.38 6.91
C ILE A 31 2.91 8.33 6.41
N ASN A 32 3.16 7.73 5.24
CA ASN A 32 4.50 7.66 4.68
C ASN A 32 5.11 9.06 4.49
N TYR A 33 4.38 9.94 3.81
CA TYR A 33 4.82 11.32 3.61
C TYR A 33 4.94 12.10 4.91
N GLY A 34 3.99 11.96 5.83
CA GLY A 34 3.98 12.65 7.11
C GLY A 34 5.17 12.26 7.98
N VAL A 35 5.50 10.98 8.06
CA VAL A 35 6.67 10.47 8.80
C VAL A 35 7.97 10.95 8.15
N TYR A 36 8.07 10.82 6.83
CA TYR A 36 9.25 11.29 6.08
C TYR A 36 9.49 12.79 6.30
N ALA A 37 8.47 13.61 6.07
CA ALA A 37 8.56 15.06 6.26
C ALA A 37 8.82 15.43 7.73
N GLY A 38 8.18 14.75 8.67
CA GLY A 38 8.39 14.97 10.10
C GLY A 38 9.82 14.71 10.53
N ILE A 39 10.46 13.66 10.02
CA ILE A 39 11.87 13.34 10.34
C ILE A 39 12.80 14.36 9.68
N THR A 40 12.65 14.62 8.38
CA THR A 40 13.59 15.48 7.64
C THR A 40 13.48 16.96 8.06
N GLN A 41 12.26 17.49 8.14
CA GLN A 41 12.04 18.88 8.54
C GLN A 41 12.25 19.09 10.05
N GLY A 42 11.86 18.09 10.88
CA GLY A 42 12.10 18.14 12.33
C GLY A 42 13.59 18.14 12.65
N TRP A 43 14.39 17.35 11.96
CA TRP A 43 15.85 17.37 12.08
C TRP A 43 16.41 18.75 11.73
N ALA A 44 16.03 19.31 10.59
CA ALA A 44 16.49 20.63 10.15
C ALA A 44 16.12 21.73 11.15
N ALA A 45 14.90 21.69 11.70
CA ALA A 45 14.44 22.67 12.68
C ALA A 45 15.20 22.60 14.03
N ILE A 46 15.58 21.40 14.47
CA ILE A 46 16.25 21.20 15.78
C ILE A 46 17.75 21.46 15.67
N THR A 47 18.38 21.01 14.58
CA THR A 47 19.86 21.03 14.45
C THR A 47 20.38 22.22 13.65
N GLY A 48 19.52 22.92 12.91
CA GLY A 48 19.93 23.89 11.90
C GLY A 48 20.66 23.26 10.70
N GLY A 49 20.68 21.92 10.63
CA GLY A 49 21.32 21.17 9.56
C GLY A 49 20.47 21.06 8.30
N ALA A 50 21.08 20.58 7.21
CA ALA A 50 20.37 20.39 5.97
C ALA A 50 19.37 19.22 6.05
N ALA A 51 18.13 19.45 5.58
CA ALA A 51 17.07 18.42 5.52
C ALA A 51 17.34 17.37 4.42
N ASP A 52 18.24 17.65 3.50
CA ASP A 52 18.57 16.84 2.32
C ASP A 52 19.85 16.00 2.48
N HIS A 53 20.36 15.85 3.71
CA HIS A 53 21.51 15.00 3.97
C HIS A 53 21.21 13.54 3.58
N PRO A 54 22.04 12.87 2.74
CA PRO A 54 21.73 11.55 2.17
C PRO A 54 21.40 10.47 3.21
N THR A 55 22.14 10.43 4.32
CA THR A 55 21.90 9.46 5.40
C THR A 55 20.55 9.71 6.09
N LEU A 56 20.21 10.99 6.33
CA LEU A 56 18.92 11.36 6.92
C LEU A 56 17.76 10.96 6.00
N ILE A 57 17.87 11.23 4.70
CA ILE A 57 16.89 10.84 3.70
C ILE A 57 16.69 9.33 3.71
N LEU A 58 17.78 8.55 3.72
CA LEU A 58 17.70 7.09 3.75
C LEU A 58 16.98 6.57 5.00
N ILE A 59 17.36 7.06 6.19
CA ILE A 59 16.74 6.68 7.45
C ILE A 59 15.25 7.08 7.47
N ALA A 60 14.95 8.31 7.05
CA ALA A 60 13.57 8.80 6.99
C ALA A 60 12.69 7.95 6.05
N ASN A 61 13.23 7.58 4.87
CA ASN A 61 12.50 6.70 3.94
C ASN A 61 12.25 5.31 4.53
N ILE A 62 13.25 4.69 5.16
CA ILE A 62 13.09 3.36 5.76
C ILE A 62 12.04 3.40 6.87
N LEU A 63 12.13 4.37 7.79
CA LEU A 63 11.19 4.49 8.90
C LEU A 63 9.77 4.81 8.40
N ALA A 64 9.63 5.73 7.44
CA ALA A 64 8.36 6.06 6.82
C ALA A 64 7.73 4.84 6.15
N TRP A 65 8.53 4.06 5.42
CA TRP A 65 8.06 2.83 4.77
C TRP A 65 7.61 1.78 5.79
N VAL A 66 8.41 1.50 6.81
CA VAL A 66 8.08 0.51 7.85
C VAL A 66 6.79 0.88 8.57
N LEU A 67 6.65 2.13 9.00
CA LEU A 67 5.44 2.59 9.72
C LEU A 67 4.21 2.59 8.82
N SER A 68 4.34 3.02 7.57
CA SER A 68 3.22 2.99 6.62
C SER A 68 2.78 1.59 6.26
N VAL A 69 3.71 0.64 6.10
CA VAL A 69 3.40 -0.79 5.84
C VAL A 69 2.76 -1.45 7.07
N ALA A 70 3.23 -1.14 8.28
CA ALA A 70 2.61 -1.62 9.51
C ALA A 70 1.16 -1.13 9.67
N PHE A 71 0.93 0.15 9.41
CA PHE A 71 -0.42 0.71 9.36
C PHE A 71 -1.29 0.05 8.28
N ALA A 72 -0.74 -0.11 7.06
CA ALA A 72 -1.45 -0.75 5.95
C ALA A 72 -1.86 -2.18 6.30
N PHE A 73 -0.96 -2.96 6.91
CA PHE A 73 -1.27 -4.32 7.38
C PHE A 73 -2.43 -4.31 8.38
N TRP A 74 -2.32 -3.47 9.43
CA TRP A 74 -3.35 -3.34 10.45
C TRP A 74 -4.71 -2.94 9.87
N ALA A 75 -4.74 -1.90 9.03
CA ALA A 75 -5.96 -1.39 8.41
C ALA A 75 -6.61 -2.42 7.49
N ASN A 76 -5.81 -3.10 6.66
CA ASN A 76 -6.30 -4.15 5.77
C ASN A 76 -6.87 -5.33 6.57
N LYS A 77 -6.13 -5.84 7.56
CA LYS A 77 -6.58 -6.96 8.40
C LYS A 77 -7.86 -6.64 9.13
N LYS A 78 -7.93 -5.47 9.77
CA LYS A 78 -9.05 -5.11 10.67
C LYS A 78 -10.29 -4.61 9.94
N TYR A 79 -10.11 -3.70 8.96
CA TYR A 79 -11.23 -2.97 8.36
C TYR A 79 -11.60 -3.43 6.96
N VAL A 80 -10.62 -3.82 6.15
CA VAL A 80 -10.87 -4.26 4.76
C VAL A 80 -11.34 -5.70 4.74
N PHE A 81 -10.46 -6.64 5.12
CA PHE A 81 -10.71 -8.07 5.01
C PHE A 81 -11.35 -8.67 6.27
N ARG A 82 -11.40 -7.90 7.37
CA ARG A 82 -12.03 -8.30 8.63
C ARG A 82 -11.58 -9.68 9.12
N SER A 83 -10.27 -9.95 9.04
CA SER A 83 -9.67 -11.18 9.54
C SER A 83 -9.65 -11.12 11.07
N PRO A 84 -10.47 -11.93 11.78
CA PRO A 84 -10.68 -11.74 13.22
C PRO A 84 -9.54 -12.28 14.07
N ASP A 85 -8.75 -13.20 13.51
CA ASP A 85 -7.73 -13.93 14.25
C ASP A 85 -6.41 -13.14 14.32
N TRP A 86 -6.02 -12.77 15.53
CA TRP A 86 -4.79 -12.03 15.85
C TRP A 86 -3.78 -12.90 16.63
N THR A 87 -3.94 -14.23 16.56
CA THR A 87 -2.98 -15.13 17.18
C THR A 87 -1.60 -14.98 16.58
N ARG A 88 -0.59 -15.30 17.39
CA ARG A 88 0.82 -15.22 16.99
C ARG A 88 1.12 -16.11 15.78
N GLU A 89 0.42 -17.24 15.67
CA GLU A 89 0.56 -18.18 14.56
C GLU A 89 0.06 -17.58 13.24
N VAL A 90 -1.12 -16.95 13.25
CA VAL A 90 -1.69 -16.27 12.09
C VAL A 90 -0.82 -15.08 11.69
N LEU A 91 -0.39 -14.26 12.64
CA LEU A 91 0.47 -13.11 12.35
C LEU A 91 1.82 -13.51 11.75
N ARG A 92 2.43 -14.62 12.20
CA ARG A 92 3.69 -15.15 11.62
C ARG A 92 3.56 -15.53 10.15
N ARG A 93 2.38 -15.85 9.67
CA ARG A 93 2.09 -16.16 8.27
C ARG A 93 1.71 -14.90 7.49
N GLU A 94 0.80 -14.10 8.03
CA GLU A 94 0.21 -12.97 7.32
C GLU A 94 1.17 -11.78 7.18
N VAL A 95 1.96 -11.46 8.21
CA VAL A 95 2.89 -10.31 8.18
C VAL A 95 3.98 -10.50 7.12
N PRO A 96 4.73 -11.62 7.06
CA PRO A 96 5.72 -11.81 6.00
C PRO A 96 5.08 -11.83 4.62
N GLY A 97 3.93 -12.48 4.46
CA GLY A 97 3.19 -12.50 3.19
C GLY A 97 2.82 -11.10 2.72
N PHE A 98 2.33 -10.25 3.62
CA PHE A 98 1.97 -8.88 3.31
C PHE A 98 3.18 -8.03 2.93
N VAL A 99 4.28 -8.12 3.69
CA VAL A 99 5.53 -7.40 3.41
C VAL A 99 6.11 -7.85 2.06
N THR A 100 6.16 -9.17 1.81
CA THR A 100 6.65 -9.71 0.53
C THR A 100 5.82 -9.22 -0.64
N ALA A 101 4.49 -9.23 -0.53
CA ALA A 101 3.62 -8.70 -1.59
C ALA A 101 3.91 -7.21 -1.87
N ARG A 102 4.19 -6.41 -0.85
CA ARG A 102 4.56 -4.98 -1.01
C ARG A 102 5.92 -4.82 -1.69
N LEU A 103 6.91 -5.61 -1.32
CA LEU A 103 8.24 -5.59 -1.96
C LEU A 103 8.18 -6.05 -3.43
N LEU A 104 7.42 -7.10 -3.71
CA LEU A 104 7.21 -7.56 -5.09
C LEU A 104 6.49 -6.53 -5.95
N SER A 105 5.50 -5.83 -5.37
CA SER A 105 4.80 -4.74 -6.06
C SER A 105 5.71 -3.57 -6.38
N LEU A 106 6.65 -3.24 -5.49
CA LEU A 106 7.66 -2.21 -5.74
C LEU A 106 8.59 -2.62 -6.90
N GLY A 107 9.07 -3.87 -6.89
CA GLY A 107 9.88 -4.41 -7.98
C GLY A 107 9.13 -4.43 -9.32
N PHE A 108 7.87 -4.87 -9.31
CA PHE A 108 7.00 -4.84 -10.48
C PHE A 108 6.83 -3.42 -11.02
N ASP A 109 6.56 -2.44 -10.16
CA ASP A 109 6.36 -1.04 -10.55
C ASP A 109 7.57 -0.49 -11.32
N VAL A 110 8.77 -0.71 -10.79
CA VAL A 110 10.02 -0.27 -11.44
C VAL A 110 10.17 -0.94 -12.81
N VAL A 111 10.10 -2.27 -12.87
CA VAL A 111 10.29 -3.03 -14.13
C VAL A 111 9.22 -2.67 -15.17
N PHE A 112 7.97 -2.51 -14.74
CA PHE A 112 6.87 -2.18 -15.63
C PHE A 112 7.03 -0.78 -16.22
N VAL A 113 7.32 0.22 -15.40
CA VAL A 113 7.47 1.62 -15.85
C VAL A 113 8.65 1.73 -16.81
N GLU A 114 9.82 1.20 -16.43
CA GLU A 114 11.01 1.20 -17.29
C GLU A 114 10.77 0.44 -18.59
N GLY A 115 10.13 -0.73 -18.54
CA GLY A 115 9.78 -1.50 -19.72
C GLY A 115 8.85 -0.74 -20.67
N CYS A 116 7.82 -0.07 -20.16
CA CYS A 116 6.91 0.74 -20.96
C CYS A 116 7.62 1.95 -21.61
N VAL A 117 8.50 2.60 -20.88
CA VAL A 117 9.25 3.76 -21.40
C VAL A 117 10.28 3.33 -22.43
N LEU A 118 11.11 2.33 -22.12
CA LEU A 118 12.25 1.94 -22.96
C LEU A 118 11.83 1.13 -24.20
N LEU A 119 10.84 0.21 -24.05
CA LEU A 119 10.47 -0.69 -25.14
C LEU A 119 9.31 -0.16 -26.00
N LEU A 120 8.38 0.58 -25.40
CA LEU A 120 7.18 1.07 -26.08
C LEU A 120 7.22 2.59 -26.36
N GLY A 121 8.25 3.30 -25.91
CA GLY A 121 8.33 4.75 -26.04
C GLY A 121 7.21 5.51 -25.32
N MET A 122 6.61 4.88 -24.29
CA MET A 122 5.47 5.45 -23.58
C MET A 122 5.91 6.62 -22.70
N ASN A 123 5.04 7.63 -22.58
CA ASN A 123 5.27 8.71 -21.61
C ASN A 123 5.34 8.13 -20.18
N HIS A 124 6.39 8.50 -19.44
CA HIS A 124 6.65 7.94 -18.09
C HIS A 124 5.51 8.20 -17.10
N LEU A 125 4.78 9.32 -17.20
CA LEU A 125 3.63 9.60 -16.32
C LEU A 125 2.47 8.66 -16.61
N ILE A 126 2.23 8.33 -17.88
CA ILE A 126 1.19 7.38 -18.28
C ILE A 126 1.58 5.97 -17.82
N ALA A 127 2.83 5.55 -18.06
CA ALA A 127 3.34 4.27 -17.61
C ALA A 127 3.23 4.13 -16.08
N LYS A 128 3.56 5.17 -15.33
CA LYS A 128 3.45 5.21 -13.86
C LYS A 128 2.00 5.12 -13.40
N LEU A 129 1.08 5.83 -14.04
CA LEU A 129 -0.35 5.77 -13.71
C LEU A 129 -0.90 4.35 -13.92
N LEU A 130 -0.58 3.73 -15.05
CA LEU A 130 -0.98 2.35 -15.35
C LEU A 130 -0.39 1.36 -14.34
N SER A 131 0.90 1.48 -14.04
CA SER A 131 1.55 0.66 -13.02
C SER A 131 0.87 0.77 -11.66
N ASN A 132 0.57 1.98 -11.22
CA ASN A 132 -0.12 2.19 -9.94
C ASN A 132 -1.48 1.49 -9.88
N VAL A 133 -2.27 1.57 -10.97
CA VAL A 133 -3.57 0.86 -11.05
C VAL A 133 -3.36 -0.66 -10.95
N ILE A 134 -2.42 -1.21 -11.72
CA ILE A 134 -2.13 -2.64 -11.70
C ILE A 134 -1.65 -3.09 -10.31
N VAL A 135 -0.72 -2.35 -9.70
CA VAL A 135 -0.18 -2.63 -8.36
C VAL A 135 -1.28 -2.63 -7.31
N VAL A 136 -2.20 -1.67 -7.34
CA VAL A 136 -3.36 -1.63 -6.42
C VAL A 136 -4.22 -2.88 -6.56
N ILE A 137 -4.52 -3.29 -7.80
CA ILE A 137 -5.31 -4.48 -8.10
C ILE A 137 -4.58 -5.75 -7.61
N LEU A 138 -3.30 -5.92 -7.94
CA LEU A 138 -2.50 -7.07 -7.53
C LEU A 138 -2.41 -7.19 -6.00
N ASN A 139 -2.15 -6.08 -5.31
CA ASN A 139 -2.08 -6.04 -3.86
C ASN A 139 -3.42 -6.36 -3.19
N TYR A 140 -4.54 -5.90 -3.76
CA TYR A 140 -5.87 -6.25 -3.29
C TYR A 140 -6.11 -7.76 -3.40
N PHE A 141 -5.85 -8.36 -4.58
CA PHE A 141 -6.05 -9.79 -4.79
C PHE A 141 -5.10 -10.64 -3.94
N ALA A 142 -3.81 -10.28 -3.85
CA ALA A 142 -2.86 -10.97 -3.00
C ALA A 142 -3.31 -10.94 -1.53
N SER A 143 -3.75 -9.78 -1.04
CA SER A 143 -4.25 -9.64 0.32
C SER A 143 -5.50 -10.48 0.56
N LYS A 144 -6.46 -10.46 -0.36
CA LYS A 144 -7.74 -11.16 -0.21
C LYS A 144 -7.62 -12.68 -0.28
N PHE A 145 -6.88 -13.19 -1.26
CA PHE A 145 -6.90 -14.62 -1.58
C PHE A 145 -5.75 -15.40 -0.96
N TRP A 146 -4.64 -14.75 -0.61
CA TRP A 146 -3.46 -15.43 -0.06
C TRP A 146 -3.15 -15.05 1.37
N ILE A 147 -3.15 -13.74 1.69
CA ILE A 147 -2.66 -13.26 2.98
C ILE A 147 -3.75 -13.43 4.05
N PHE A 148 -4.91 -12.80 3.85
CA PHE A 148 -6.01 -12.80 4.82
C PHE A 148 -7.10 -13.83 4.52
N ARG A 149 -6.75 -14.89 3.79
CA ARG A 149 -7.68 -15.98 3.48
C ARG A 149 -8.18 -16.62 4.77
N ARG A 150 -9.50 -16.60 4.99
CA ARG A 150 -10.13 -17.42 6.01
C ARG A 150 -9.89 -18.89 5.67
N LYS A 151 -9.33 -19.66 6.59
CA LYS A 151 -9.50 -21.10 6.60
C LYS A 151 -10.89 -21.33 7.17
N ASP A 152 -11.85 -21.57 6.29
CA ASP A 152 -13.09 -22.21 6.72
C ASP A 152 -12.70 -23.60 7.20
N GLY A 153 -12.72 -23.77 8.54
CA GLY A 153 -12.49 -25.03 9.22
C GLY A 153 -13.73 -25.91 9.13
#